data_4ceaf43644049acfbde31dcc1d675292
#
_entry.id   4ceaf43644049acfbde31dcc1d675292
#
_cell.length_a   1.000
_cell.length_b   1.000
_cell.length_c   1.000
_cell.angle_alpha   90.00
_cell.angle_beta   90.00
_cell.angle_gamma   90.00
#
_symmetry.space_group_name_H-M   'P 1'
#
loop_
_entity.id
_entity.type
_entity.pdbx_description
1 polymer ?
#
loop_
_entity_poly.entity_id
_entity_poly.type
_entity_poly.pdbx_seq_one_letter_code
_entity_poly.pdbx_strand_id
1 'polypeptide(L)'
;VGLRYVKNYNRFYKAIKEKYPQIEVVCALMFSPYIQEAEKIDILDPHYYETAGWFYNNADVYDKLPDDIPYKIYVGEYAAIGRPSLYSSLAEAAYLTGVERNADKVQMVSYAPLIENAAHGKDHLLVLKNDSVYGRTNYYVLKMFSENRPDVNLHTDLKPASPEPVFRTNGFIGLGTNNTEAQFKDLKVIVNGEEIYTSGWSDFVDKWTIIRGDWKMEGNLLSQSQKGIDALAILEDREFDDCTIELKAKKISGTEGFRIVFGGTDSNNYFMADIGSHTNESVIFREVNNEGPISLFDYRNTASIKTDQWYTVRIEIEGAHWKCFLNDELQYEYTLSLIHISE
;
A
#
# COMPACT_ATOMS: atom_id res chain seq x y z
N VAL A 1 1.91 21.11 9.28
CA VAL A 1 1.91 22.57 9.06
C VAL A 1 0.72 23.15 9.81
N GLY A 2 0.95 24.00 10.79
CA GLY A 2 -0.09 24.45 11.71
C GLY A 2 -0.44 25.94 11.58
N LEU A 3 -1.32 26.40 12.45
CA LEU A 3 -1.82 27.79 12.48
C LEU A 3 -0.70 28.86 12.53
N ARG A 4 0.46 28.53 13.12
CA ARG A 4 1.62 29.44 13.13
C ARG A 4 2.15 29.74 11.73
N TYR A 5 2.18 28.72 10.85
CA TYR A 5 2.57 28.89 9.46
C TYR A 5 1.63 29.87 8.74
N VAL A 6 0.32 29.67 8.87
CA VAL A 6 -0.69 30.50 8.22
C VAL A 6 -0.56 31.97 8.65
N LYS A 7 -0.39 32.22 9.94
CA LYS A 7 -0.18 33.60 10.45
C LYS A 7 1.07 34.25 9.85
N ASN A 8 2.15 33.51 9.69
CA ASN A 8 3.36 34.02 9.05
C ASN A 8 3.16 34.22 7.54
N TYR A 9 2.51 33.24 6.88
CA TYR A 9 2.18 33.33 5.46
C TYR A 9 1.37 34.60 5.17
N ASN A 10 0.29 34.87 5.90
CA ASN A 10 -0.54 36.07 5.71
C ASN A 10 0.26 37.36 5.86
N ARG A 11 1.19 37.42 6.84
CA ARG A 11 2.08 38.59 7.01
C ARG A 11 3.01 38.81 5.82
N PHE A 12 3.66 37.73 5.35
CA PHE A 12 4.55 37.81 4.19
C PHE A 12 3.77 38.09 2.91
N TYR A 13 2.62 37.43 2.71
CA TYR A 13 1.76 37.66 1.57
C TYR A 13 1.40 39.14 1.44
N LYS A 14 0.90 39.74 2.51
CA LYS A 14 0.56 41.18 2.55
C LYS A 14 1.75 42.06 2.20
N ALA A 15 2.88 41.87 2.84
CA ALA A 15 4.09 42.67 2.61
C ALA A 15 4.64 42.55 1.17
N ILE A 16 4.56 41.35 0.58
CA ILE A 16 4.95 41.11 -0.81
C ILE A 16 3.98 41.81 -1.75
N LYS A 17 2.68 41.66 -1.55
CA LYS A 17 1.66 42.25 -2.43
C LYS A 17 1.60 43.78 -2.36
N GLU A 18 1.93 44.37 -1.23
CA GLU A 18 2.06 45.83 -1.11
C GLU A 18 3.18 46.37 -1.99
N LYS A 19 4.29 45.63 -2.12
CA LYS A 19 5.47 46.10 -2.86
C LYS A 19 5.53 45.55 -4.30
N TYR A 20 5.06 44.34 -4.50
CA TYR A 20 5.12 43.60 -5.75
C TYR A 20 3.80 42.89 -6.06
N PRO A 21 2.74 43.61 -6.41
CA PRO A 21 1.39 43.06 -6.58
C PRO A 21 1.28 42.03 -7.70
N GLN A 22 2.21 42.03 -8.65
CA GLN A 22 2.27 41.09 -9.79
C GLN A 22 2.87 39.72 -9.46
N ILE A 23 3.56 39.58 -8.32
CA ILE A 23 4.20 38.31 -7.94
C ILE A 23 3.15 37.40 -7.31
N GLU A 24 3.02 36.19 -7.83
CA GLU A 24 2.22 35.12 -7.21
C GLU A 24 3.01 34.48 -6.06
N VAL A 25 2.33 34.25 -4.93
CA VAL A 25 2.95 33.74 -3.70
C VAL A 25 2.52 32.29 -3.48
N VAL A 26 3.48 31.41 -3.34
CA VAL A 26 3.25 29.98 -3.05
C VAL A 26 2.96 29.79 -1.57
N CYS A 27 1.93 29.01 -1.28
CA CYS A 27 1.50 28.61 0.05
C CYS A 27 1.67 27.10 0.25
N ALA A 28 2.71 26.66 0.96
CA ALA A 28 2.97 25.26 1.25
C ALA A 28 2.14 24.75 2.45
N LEU A 29 0.83 24.84 2.33
CA LEU A 29 -0.14 24.48 3.38
C LEU A 29 -0.70 23.08 3.22
N MET A 30 -0.46 22.46 2.08
CA MET A 30 -1.17 21.23 1.67
C MET A 30 -2.71 21.44 1.77
N PHE A 31 -3.51 20.39 1.62
CA PHE A 31 -4.94 20.45 1.90
C PHE A 31 -5.23 20.39 3.42
N SER A 32 -4.60 21.28 4.17
CA SER A 32 -4.73 21.38 5.62
C SER A 32 -6.10 21.98 5.99
N PRO A 33 -6.71 21.58 7.12
CA PRO A 33 -7.91 22.25 7.64
C PRO A 33 -7.69 23.74 7.93
N TYR A 34 -6.42 24.19 8.02
CA TYR A 34 -6.09 25.61 8.21
C TYR A 34 -6.02 26.42 6.90
N ILE A 35 -6.30 25.82 5.75
CA ILE A 35 -6.33 26.56 4.47
C ILE A 35 -7.32 27.74 4.49
N GLN A 36 -8.42 27.56 5.22
CA GLN A 36 -9.46 28.59 5.39
C GLN A 36 -8.99 29.81 6.22
N GLU A 37 -7.91 29.66 6.98
CA GLU A 37 -7.31 30.73 7.78
C GLU A 37 -6.32 31.60 6.97
N ALA A 38 -6.01 31.20 5.74
CA ALA A 38 -5.20 32.00 4.84
C ALA A 38 -6.08 33.12 4.23
N GLU A 39 -5.64 34.37 4.34
CA GLU A 39 -6.40 35.52 3.79
C GLU A 39 -6.56 35.40 2.28
N LYS A 40 -5.54 34.97 1.57
CA LYS A 40 -5.56 34.67 0.14
C LYS A 40 -4.43 33.71 -0.22
N ILE A 41 -4.68 32.83 -1.16
CA ILE A 41 -3.67 31.92 -1.75
C ILE A 41 -3.65 32.21 -3.25
N ASP A 42 -2.49 32.47 -3.83
CA ASP A 42 -2.33 32.55 -5.28
C ASP A 42 -2.01 31.15 -5.83
N ILE A 43 -1.09 30.42 -5.18
CA ILE A 43 -0.67 29.07 -5.56
C ILE A 43 -0.64 28.23 -4.29
N LEU A 44 -1.39 27.14 -4.27
CA LEU A 44 -1.34 26.11 -3.23
C LEU A 44 -0.28 25.07 -3.61
N ASP A 45 0.57 24.69 -2.65
CA ASP A 45 1.66 23.74 -2.83
C ASP A 45 1.48 22.51 -1.94
N PRO A 46 0.75 21.47 -2.41
CA PRO A 46 0.68 20.19 -1.73
C PRO A 46 1.93 19.35 -2.03
N HIS A 47 2.34 18.55 -1.03
CA HIS A 47 3.41 17.57 -1.13
C HIS A 47 2.89 16.17 -0.85
N TYR A 48 3.33 15.16 -1.62
CA TYR A 48 2.89 13.78 -1.50
C TYR A 48 4.08 12.83 -1.47
N TYR A 49 4.41 12.35 -0.29
CA TYR A 49 5.34 11.24 -0.07
C TYR A 49 4.52 10.05 0.41
N GLU A 50 3.95 9.31 -0.53
CA GLU A 50 2.93 8.31 -0.27
C GLU A 50 3.26 6.96 -0.93
N THR A 51 2.56 5.90 -0.55
CA THR A 51 2.76 4.58 -1.18
C THR A 51 2.32 4.58 -2.63
N ALA A 52 2.83 3.64 -3.44
CA ALA A 52 2.35 3.44 -4.81
C ALA A 52 0.83 3.21 -4.86
N GLY A 53 0.28 2.41 -3.92
CA GLY A 53 -1.16 2.21 -3.79
C GLY A 53 -1.94 3.51 -3.56
N TRP A 54 -1.39 4.43 -2.76
CA TRP A 54 -2.00 5.73 -2.58
C TRP A 54 -2.10 6.51 -3.91
N PHE A 55 -1.02 6.54 -4.71
CA PHE A 55 -1.01 7.24 -6.00
C PHE A 55 -2.05 6.68 -6.97
N TYR A 56 -2.22 5.35 -7.02
CA TYR A 56 -3.30 4.74 -7.80
C TYR A 56 -4.69 5.17 -7.32
N ASN A 57 -4.94 5.05 -6.02
CA ASN A 57 -6.24 5.35 -5.43
C ASN A 57 -6.59 6.85 -5.45
N ASN A 58 -5.62 7.71 -5.72
CA ASN A 58 -5.76 9.16 -5.79
C ASN A 58 -5.38 9.74 -7.18
N ALA A 59 -5.39 8.90 -8.23
CA ALA A 59 -5.19 9.37 -9.60
C ALA A 59 -6.28 10.36 -10.05
N ASP A 60 -7.42 10.40 -9.34
CA ASP A 60 -8.56 11.29 -9.56
C ASP A 60 -8.70 12.38 -8.48
N VAL A 61 -7.68 12.60 -7.66
CA VAL A 61 -7.77 13.53 -6.50
C VAL A 61 -8.15 14.95 -6.91
N TYR A 62 -7.71 15.41 -8.07
CA TYR A 62 -8.01 16.74 -8.58
C TYR A 62 -9.35 16.84 -9.31
N ASP A 63 -9.89 15.70 -9.79
CA ASP A 63 -11.24 15.64 -10.37
C ASP A 63 -12.32 15.95 -9.32
N LYS A 64 -12.00 15.71 -8.04
CA LYS A 64 -12.90 15.93 -6.90
C LYS A 64 -12.92 17.37 -6.41
N LEU A 65 -12.04 18.22 -6.92
CA LEU A 65 -12.03 19.66 -6.58
C LEU A 65 -13.08 20.42 -7.38
N PRO A 66 -13.69 21.45 -6.79
CA PRO A 66 -14.57 22.37 -7.53
C PRO A 66 -13.86 22.98 -8.75
N ASP A 67 -14.62 23.28 -9.80
CA ASP A 67 -14.05 23.88 -11.02
C ASP A 67 -13.60 25.33 -10.80
N ASP A 68 -14.15 26.02 -9.80
CA ASP A 68 -13.91 27.43 -9.50
C ASP A 68 -13.01 27.67 -8.30
N ILE A 69 -12.03 26.78 -8.05
CA ILE A 69 -11.06 27.01 -6.97
C ILE A 69 -10.33 28.35 -7.17
N PRO A 70 -10.16 29.17 -6.09
CA PRO A 70 -9.65 30.53 -6.21
C PRO A 70 -8.11 30.61 -6.29
N TYR A 71 -7.42 29.50 -6.45
CA TYR A 71 -5.97 29.40 -6.49
C TYR A 71 -5.53 28.36 -7.53
N LYS A 72 -4.28 28.51 -7.98
CA LYS A 72 -3.60 27.49 -8.78
C LYS A 72 -2.97 26.43 -7.88
N ILE A 73 -2.72 25.26 -8.40
CA ILE A 73 -2.01 24.19 -7.69
C ILE A 73 -0.62 23.99 -8.32
N TYR A 74 0.38 23.95 -7.49
CA TYR A 74 1.75 23.52 -7.81
C TYR A 74 2.08 22.36 -6.88
N VAL A 75 2.17 21.13 -7.39
CA VAL A 75 2.65 19.99 -6.61
C VAL A 75 4.18 20.12 -6.51
N GLY A 76 4.65 20.76 -5.46
CA GLY A 76 6.08 21.09 -5.30
C GLY A 76 6.95 19.89 -5.00
N GLU A 77 6.38 18.87 -4.38
CA GLU A 77 7.09 17.63 -4.09
C GLU A 77 6.14 16.43 -4.20
N TYR A 78 6.54 15.41 -4.95
CA TYR A 78 5.88 14.11 -4.89
C TYR A 78 6.88 12.97 -5.18
N ALA A 79 6.68 11.83 -4.56
CA ALA A 79 7.35 10.57 -4.86
C ALA A 79 6.59 9.40 -4.24
N ALA A 80 6.51 8.29 -4.94
CA ALA A 80 6.10 7.02 -4.34
C ALA A 80 7.21 6.54 -3.40
N ILE A 81 6.89 6.42 -2.10
CA ILE A 81 7.84 5.95 -1.09
C ILE A 81 8.04 4.43 -1.20
N GLY A 82 9.25 3.97 -0.87
CA GLY A 82 9.67 2.59 -1.01
C GLY A 82 10.72 2.42 -2.11
N ARG A 83 10.96 1.17 -2.52
CA ARG A 83 11.91 0.91 -3.59
C ARG A 83 11.31 1.30 -4.95
N PRO A 84 12.03 2.01 -5.80
CA PRO A 84 11.61 2.25 -7.17
C PRO A 84 11.43 0.93 -7.91
N SER A 85 10.25 0.73 -8.44
CA SER A 85 9.85 -0.46 -9.18
C SER A 85 8.99 -0.04 -10.38
N LEU A 86 8.72 -0.96 -11.28
CA LEU A 86 7.76 -0.71 -12.35
C LEU A 86 6.38 -0.35 -11.78
N TYR A 87 5.98 -1.01 -10.69
CA TYR A 87 4.74 -0.74 -9.99
C TYR A 87 4.64 0.70 -9.48
N SER A 88 5.67 1.19 -8.76
CA SER A 88 5.69 2.58 -8.28
C SER A 88 5.69 3.58 -9.43
N SER A 89 6.36 3.25 -10.52
CA SER A 89 6.43 4.10 -11.72
C SER A 89 5.08 4.20 -12.44
N LEU A 90 4.35 3.08 -12.57
CA LEU A 90 3.01 3.06 -13.14
C LEU A 90 2.00 3.79 -12.24
N ALA A 91 2.16 3.69 -10.92
CA ALA A 91 1.34 4.44 -9.95
C ALA A 91 1.51 5.95 -10.10
N GLU A 92 2.74 6.42 -10.21
CA GLU A 92 3.02 7.82 -10.49
C GLU A 92 2.54 8.25 -11.88
N ALA A 93 2.62 7.38 -12.90
CA ALA A 93 2.05 7.63 -14.22
C ALA A 93 0.52 7.81 -14.14
N ALA A 94 -0.19 6.94 -13.43
CA ALA A 94 -1.64 7.07 -13.21
C ALA A 94 -1.99 8.41 -12.54
N TYR A 95 -1.25 8.80 -11.51
CA TYR A 95 -1.41 10.10 -10.85
C TYR A 95 -1.16 11.26 -11.81
N LEU A 96 -0.09 11.23 -12.62
CA LEU A 96 0.25 12.27 -13.58
C LEU A 96 -0.80 12.41 -14.70
N THR A 97 -1.48 11.32 -15.11
CA THR A 97 -2.63 11.44 -16.02
C THR A 97 -3.78 12.24 -15.40
N GLY A 98 -4.01 12.09 -14.09
CA GLY A 98 -4.96 12.91 -13.35
C GLY A 98 -4.55 14.37 -13.26
N VAL A 99 -3.25 14.63 -13.09
CA VAL A 99 -2.70 16.00 -13.12
C VAL A 99 -2.93 16.64 -14.50
N GLU A 100 -2.59 15.96 -15.60
CA GLU A 100 -2.80 16.49 -16.95
C GLU A 100 -4.28 16.73 -17.27
N ARG A 101 -5.15 15.82 -16.83
CA ARG A 101 -6.61 15.97 -16.98
C ARG A 101 -7.16 17.22 -16.30
N ASN A 102 -6.49 17.68 -15.24
CA ASN A 102 -6.83 18.87 -14.46
C ASN A 102 -5.82 20.01 -14.63
N ALA A 103 -5.26 20.19 -15.82
CA ALA A 103 -4.27 21.22 -16.12
C ALA A 103 -4.80 22.67 -15.99
N ASP A 104 -6.11 22.86 -15.96
CA ASP A 104 -6.79 24.10 -15.59
C ASP A 104 -6.56 24.48 -14.13
N LYS A 105 -6.45 23.51 -13.23
CA LYS A 105 -6.23 23.67 -11.78
C LYS A 105 -4.77 23.46 -11.39
N VAL A 106 -4.14 22.37 -11.89
CA VAL A 106 -2.76 21.96 -11.57
C VAL A 106 -1.82 22.44 -12.67
N GLN A 107 -1.04 23.46 -12.40
CA GLN A 107 -0.20 24.11 -13.42
C GLN A 107 1.24 23.63 -13.42
N MET A 108 1.73 23.08 -12.31
CA MET A 108 3.11 22.61 -12.18
C MET A 108 3.18 21.40 -11.26
N VAL A 109 4.15 20.53 -11.56
CA VAL A 109 4.58 19.42 -10.68
C VAL A 109 6.08 19.33 -10.65
N SER A 110 6.64 18.97 -9.50
CA SER A 110 8.05 18.71 -9.29
C SER A 110 8.26 17.41 -8.54
N TYR A 111 9.18 16.60 -9.03
CA TYR A 111 9.58 15.39 -8.33
C TYR A 111 10.62 15.73 -7.25
N ALA A 112 10.48 15.15 -6.06
CA ALA A 112 11.44 15.36 -4.98
C ALA A 112 11.65 14.08 -4.14
N PRO A 113 12.91 13.80 -3.76
CA PRO A 113 14.14 14.42 -4.22
C PRO A 113 14.49 14.01 -5.67
N LEU A 114 15.08 14.93 -6.42
CA LEU A 114 15.39 14.71 -7.83
C LEU A 114 16.67 13.88 -8.03
N ILE A 115 17.73 14.19 -7.30
CA ILE A 115 19.07 13.63 -7.51
C ILE A 115 19.65 13.18 -6.17
N GLU A 116 20.28 12.02 -6.15
CA GLU A 116 21.01 11.54 -4.98
C GLU A 116 22.27 10.75 -5.33
N ASN A 117 23.22 10.75 -4.38
CA ASN A 117 24.38 9.90 -4.44
C ASN A 117 24.05 8.50 -3.96
N ALA A 118 24.38 7.49 -4.77
CA ALA A 118 24.13 6.06 -4.47
C ALA A 118 24.69 5.60 -3.10
N ALA A 119 25.72 6.27 -2.58
CA ALA A 119 26.30 5.96 -1.27
C ALA A 119 25.37 6.24 -0.10
N HIS A 120 24.33 7.05 -0.27
CA HIS A 120 23.36 7.37 0.78
C HIS A 120 22.21 6.36 0.90
N GLY A 121 22.09 5.43 -0.06
CA GLY A 121 21.18 4.29 0.00
C GLY A 121 19.70 4.61 -0.09
N LYS A 122 19.33 5.84 -0.52
CA LYS A 122 17.96 6.24 -0.75
C LYS A 122 17.62 6.20 -2.23
N ASP A 123 16.36 5.96 -2.52
CA ASP A 123 15.87 5.77 -3.88
C ASP A 123 15.27 7.08 -4.41
N HIS A 124 16.05 7.78 -5.23
CA HIS A 124 15.62 9.02 -5.88
C HIS A 124 15.53 8.85 -7.40
N LEU A 125 14.97 9.84 -8.08
CA LEU A 125 14.69 9.80 -9.49
C LEU A 125 15.95 9.57 -10.35
N LEU A 126 17.02 10.32 -10.05
CA LEU A 126 18.35 10.20 -10.66
C LEU A 126 19.38 9.81 -9.61
N VAL A 127 20.17 8.80 -9.92
CA VAL A 127 21.20 8.28 -9.01
C VAL A 127 22.58 8.55 -9.57
N LEU A 128 23.41 9.23 -8.77
CA LEU A 128 24.82 9.46 -9.05
C LEU A 128 25.64 8.34 -8.42
N LYS A 129 26.47 7.68 -9.22
CA LYS A 129 27.38 6.64 -8.75
C LYS A 129 28.78 6.90 -9.34
N ASN A 130 29.70 7.43 -8.53
CA ASN A 130 31.07 7.79 -8.94
C ASN A 130 31.06 8.70 -10.18
N ASP A 131 31.35 8.14 -11.35
CA ASP A 131 31.46 8.80 -12.65
C ASP A 131 30.26 8.56 -13.57
N SER A 132 29.21 7.92 -13.05
CA SER A 132 28.02 7.58 -13.82
C SER A 132 26.73 8.12 -13.21
N VAL A 133 25.74 8.35 -14.06
CA VAL A 133 24.39 8.77 -13.68
C VAL A 133 23.39 7.84 -14.34
N TYR A 134 22.40 7.37 -13.59
CA TYR A 134 21.31 6.61 -14.17
C TYR A 134 19.95 7.07 -13.64
N GLY A 135 18.94 7.01 -14.50
CA GLY A 135 17.54 7.26 -14.14
C GLY A 135 16.89 5.98 -13.63
N ARG A 136 16.08 6.10 -12.59
CA ARG A 136 15.17 5.04 -12.16
C ARG A 136 13.97 4.94 -13.11
N THR A 137 13.15 3.90 -12.99
CA THR A 137 11.95 3.73 -13.82
C THR A 137 11.02 4.95 -13.76
N ASN A 138 10.85 5.54 -12.58
CA ASN A 138 10.09 6.76 -12.35
C ASN A 138 10.64 7.98 -13.13
N TYR A 139 11.95 8.06 -13.33
CA TYR A 139 12.57 9.09 -14.18
C TYR A 139 12.04 9.03 -15.62
N TYR A 140 11.93 7.83 -16.17
CA TYR A 140 11.46 7.66 -17.54
C TYR A 140 9.97 7.96 -17.68
N VAL A 141 9.16 7.71 -16.65
CA VAL A 141 7.77 8.17 -16.60
C VAL A 141 7.71 9.70 -16.67
N LEU A 142 8.38 10.39 -15.74
CA LEU A 142 8.38 11.85 -15.73
C LEU A 142 8.94 12.44 -17.05
N LYS A 143 9.97 11.80 -17.60
CA LYS A 143 10.53 12.18 -18.91
C LYS A 143 9.48 12.06 -20.02
N MET A 144 8.72 10.96 -20.10
CA MET A 144 7.67 10.79 -21.10
C MET A 144 6.60 11.88 -21.01
N PHE A 145 6.12 12.21 -19.80
CA PHE A 145 5.17 13.30 -19.62
C PHE A 145 5.77 14.66 -20.01
N SER A 146 7.03 14.92 -19.67
CA SER A 146 7.69 16.18 -19.97
C SER A 146 7.95 16.41 -21.46
N GLU A 147 8.25 15.33 -22.20
CA GLU A 147 8.56 15.37 -23.63
C GLU A 147 7.31 15.32 -24.53
N ASN A 148 6.18 14.84 -24.01
CA ASN A 148 4.93 14.65 -24.75
C ASN A 148 3.80 15.53 -24.18
N ARG A 149 4.08 16.78 -23.89
CA ARG A 149 3.10 17.72 -23.34
C ARG A 149 2.03 18.06 -24.38
N PRO A 150 0.75 17.73 -24.14
CA PRO A 150 -0.33 18.04 -25.07
C PRO A 150 -0.75 19.51 -24.95
N ASP A 151 -1.27 20.08 -26.05
CA ASP A 151 -1.90 21.40 -26.04
C ASP A 151 -3.36 21.32 -25.52
N VAL A 152 -4.01 20.17 -25.66
CA VAL A 152 -5.39 19.93 -25.24
C VAL A 152 -5.56 18.50 -24.72
N ASN A 153 -6.40 18.34 -23.71
CA ASN A 153 -6.87 17.04 -23.26
C ASN A 153 -8.20 16.71 -23.97
N LEU A 154 -8.24 15.54 -24.61
CA LEU A 154 -9.47 15.02 -25.20
C LEU A 154 -10.18 14.16 -24.16
N HIS A 155 -11.49 14.35 -24.04
CA HIS A 155 -12.30 13.42 -23.22
C HIS A 155 -12.17 12.01 -23.81
N THR A 156 -11.73 11.06 -22.99
CA THR A 156 -11.49 9.68 -23.40
C THR A 156 -12.29 8.74 -22.49
N ASP A 157 -13.18 7.96 -23.10
CA ASP A 157 -13.88 6.86 -22.45
C ASP A 157 -13.22 5.55 -22.87
N LEU A 158 -12.38 4.99 -22.00
CA LEU A 158 -11.70 3.72 -22.24
C LEU A 158 -12.66 2.58 -21.86
N LYS A 159 -13.13 1.85 -22.87
CA LYS A 159 -13.83 0.58 -22.66
C LYS A 159 -12.86 -0.56 -22.93
N PRO A 160 -12.54 -1.40 -21.91
CA PRO A 160 -11.71 -2.57 -22.14
C PRO A 160 -12.32 -3.42 -23.25
N ALA A 161 -11.50 -3.85 -24.21
CA ALA A 161 -11.93 -4.67 -25.34
C ALA A 161 -12.27 -6.13 -24.94
N SER A 162 -11.92 -6.53 -23.77
CA SER A 162 -12.19 -7.85 -23.14
C SER A 162 -12.74 -7.65 -21.74
N PRO A 163 -13.50 -8.61 -21.20
CA PRO A 163 -13.82 -8.61 -19.79
C PRO A 163 -12.49 -8.46 -19.00
N GLU A 164 -12.57 -7.72 -17.90
CA GLU A 164 -11.47 -7.60 -16.93
C GLU A 164 -10.77 -8.97 -16.82
N PRO A 165 -9.45 -9.05 -16.97
CA PRO A 165 -8.76 -10.30 -16.75
C PRO A 165 -9.16 -10.80 -15.35
N VAL A 166 -9.70 -12.00 -15.30
CA VAL A 166 -10.09 -12.62 -14.03
C VAL A 166 -8.78 -12.88 -13.28
N PHE A 167 -8.41 -11.97 -12.41
CA PHE A 167 -7.31 -12.21 -11.50
C PHE A 167 -7.70 -13.36 -10.58
N ARG A 168 -6.90 -14.41 -10.56
CA ARG A 168 -7.08 -15.53 -9.66
C ARG A 168 -5.92 -15.56 -8.69
N THR A 169 -6.24 -15.58 -7.43
CA THR A 169 -5.27 -15.71 -6.35
C THR A 169 -4.97 -17.19 -6.12
N ASN A 170 -4.42 -17.87 -7.16
CA ASN A 170 -4.10 -19.29 -7.06
C ASN A 170 -2.72 -19.49 -6.41
N GLY A 171 -2.64 -20.42 -5.46
CA GLY A 171 -1.38 -20.78 -4.81
C GLY A 171 -1.58 -21.47 -3.47
N PHE A 172 -0.47 -21.71 -2.78
CA PHE A 172 -0.51 -22.30 -1.44
C PHE A 172 -1.09 -21.34 -0.41
N ILE A 173 -1.48 -21.91 0.72
CA ILE A 173 -1.79 -21.17 1.95
C ILE A 173 -0.71 -21.39 3.00
N GLY A 174 -0.66 -20.50 4.00
CA GLY A 174 0.31 -20.62 5.08
C GLY A 174 -0.09 -19.86 6.33
N LEU A 175 0.71 -20.07 7.37
CA LEU A 175 0.61 -19.40 8.65
C LEU A 175 1.92 -18.74 9.01
N GLY A 176 1.86 -17.57 9.63
CA GLY A 176 3.05 -16.85 10.04
C GLY A 176 2.85 -16.00 11.28
N THR A 177 3.95 -15.46 11.78
CA THR A 177 3.99 -14.43 12.80
C THR A 177 5.19 -13.51 12.56
N ASN A 178 5.12 -12.28 13.05
CA ASN A 178 6.29 -11.41 13.12
C ASN A 178 6.55 -11.05 14.58
N ASN A 179 7.76 -11.36 15.07
CA ASN A 179 8.18 -11.07 16.45
C ASN A 179 7.12 -11.46 17.50
N THR A 180 6.41 -12.58 17.28
CA THR A 180 5.24 -12.98 18.09
C THR A 180 5.20 -14.49 18.24
N GLU A 181 4.95 -14.95 19.45
CA GLU A 181 4.56 -16.33 19.74
C GLU A 181 3.05 -16.47 19.59
N ALA A 182 2.60 -17.48 18.87
CA ALA A 182 1.18 -17.70 18.61
C ALA A 182 0.81 -19.18 18.57
N GLN A 183 -0.48 -19.44 18.77
CA GLN A 183 -1.10 -20.75 18.66
C GLN A 183 -2.23 -20.71 17.65
N PHE A 184 -2.35 -21.80 16.88
CA PHE A 184 -3.35 -21.96 15.82
C PHE A 184 -4.08 -23.28 15.99
N LYS A 185 -5.37 -23.30 15.67
CA LYS A 185 -6.19 -24.52 15.63
C LYS A 185 -7.39 -24.39 14.71
N ASP A 186 -8.04 -25.52 14.44
CA ASP A 186 -9.31 -25.63 13.70
C ASP A 186 -9.21 -24.97 12.29
N LEU A 187 -8.07 -25.14 11.59
CA LEU A 187 -7.89 -24.60 10.23
C LEU A 187 -8.80 -25.35 9.24
N LYS A 188 -9.53 -24.60 8.45
CA LYS A 188 -10.37 -25.07 7.35
C LYS A 188 -10.14 -24.24 6.11
N VAL A 189 -10.24 -24.86 4.94
CA VAL A 189 -10.33 -24.19 3.65
C VAL A 189 -11.61 -24.63 2.96
N ILE A 190 -12.41 -23.65 2.58
CA ILE A 190 -13.74 -23.82 2.00
C ILE A 190 -13.72 -23.26 0.58
N VAL A 191 -14.16 -24.06 -0.39
CA VAL A 191 -14.31 -23.65 -1.80
C VAL A 191 -15.73 -23.95 -2.24
N ASN A 192 -16.44 -22.98 -2.78
CA ASN A 192 -17.83 -23.09 -3.20
C ASN A 192 -18.77 -23.65 -2.09
N GLY A 193 -18.49 -23.34 -0.82
CA GLY A 193 -19.26 -23.79 0.33
C GLY A 193 -18.91 -25.20 0.83
N GLU A 194 -17.98 -25.91 0.21
CA GLU A 194 -17.51 -27.23 0.64
C GLU A 194 -16.17 -27.13 1.37
N GLU A 195 -16.04 -27.79 2.53
CA GLU A 195 -14.78 -27.92 3.25
C GLU A 195 -13.84 -28.88 2.50
N ILE A 196 -12.88 -28.34 1.73
CA ILE A 196 -11.95 -29.15 0.92
C ILE A 196 -10.65 -29.49 1.66
N TYR A 197 -10.37 -28.79 2.74
CA TYR A 197 -9.25 -29.07 3.62
C TYR A 197 -9.61 -28.73 5.07
N THR A 198 -9.27 -29.62 5.98
CA THR A 198 -9.39 -29.41 7.43
C THR A 198 -8.17 -29.98 8.10
N SER A 199 -7.46 -29.17 8.87
CA SER A 199 -6.28 -29.62 9.61
C SER A 199 -6.57 -29.72 11.09
N GLY A 200 -6.44 -30.96 11.61
CA GLY A 200 -6.23 -31.21 13.04
C GLY A 200 -4.75 -31.26 13.42
N TRP A 201 -3.88 -30.80 12.51
CA TRP A 201 -2.41 -30.75 12.59
C TRP A 201 -1.73 -32.12 12.63
N SER A 202 -2.45 -33.24 12.58
CA SER A 202 -1.85 -34.57 12.47
C SER A 202 -1.04 -34.76 11.18
N ASP A 203 -1.38 -34.01 10.15
CA ASP A 203 -0.72 -33.99 8.84
C ASP A 203 0.36 -32.88 8.69
N PHE A 204 0.65 -32.13 9.77
CA PHE A 204 1.57 -31.01 9.72
C PHE A 204 2.98 -31.39 9.25
N VAL A 205 3.49 -32.51 9.75
CA VAL A 205 4.84 -33.00 9.38
C VAL A 205 4.90 -33.46 7.93
N ASP A 206 3.83 -33.98 7.40
CA ASP A 206 3.79 -34.61 6.07
C ASP A 206 3.43 -33.62 4.94
N LYS A 207 2.67 -32.57 5.24
CA LYS A 207 2.09 -31.67 4.23
C LYS A 207 2.53 -30.22 4.35
N TRP A 208 3.10 -29.85 5.48
CA TRP A 208 3.52 -28.49 5.72
C TRP A 208 5.03 -28.36 5.68
N THR A 209 5.53 -27.34 5.02
CA THR A 209 6.94 -26.99 4.98
C THR A 209 7.20 -25.80 5.89
N ILE A 210 8.10 -25.99 6.85
CA ILE A 210 8.58 -24.89 7.72
C ILE A 210 9.65 -24.12 6.97
N ILE A 211 9.35 -22.91 6.57
CA ILE A 211 10.31 -22.02 5.91
C ILE A 211 11.17 -21.30 6.95
N ARG A 212 10.54 -20.79 8.02
CA ARG A 212 11.20 -20.09 9.13
C ARG A 212 10.38 -20.23 10.41
N GLY A 213 11.05 -20.20 11.54
CA GLY A 213 10.39 -20.25 12.86
C GLY A 213 10.53 -21.59 13.53
N ASP A 214 10.13 -21.63 14.80
CA ASP A 214 10.12 -22.83 15.64
C ASP A 214 8.66 -23.28 15.86
N TRP A 215 8.27 -24.26 15.05
CA TRP A 215 6.89 -24.76 14.97
C TRP A 215 6.77 -26.12 15.62
N LYS A 216 5.79 -26.27 16.49
CA LYS A 216 5.53 -27.50 17.20
C LYS A 216 4.06 -27.83 17.22
N MET A 217 3.73 -29.08 16.94
CA MET A 217 2.38 -29.60 17.07
C MET A 217 2.22 -30.29 18.42
N GLU A 218 1.14 -29.98 19.12
CA GLU A 218 0.73 -30.66 20.36
C GLU A 218 -0.79 -30.89 20.37
N GLY A 219 -1.19 -32.15 20.09
CA GLY A 219 -2.60 -32.49 19.93
C GLY A 219 -3.24 -31.74 18.78
N ASN A 220 -4.27 -30.92 19.06
CA ASN A 220 -4.98 -30.08 18.07
C ASN A 220 -4.43 -28.64 18.04
N LEU A 221 -3.22 -28.40 18.54
CA LEU A 221 -2.60 -27.08 18.55
C LEU A 221 -1.31 -27.08 17.75
N LEU A 222 -1.19 -26.11 16.84
CA LEU A 222 0.06 -25.74 16.22
C LEU A 222 0.58 -24.50 16.91
N SER A 223 1.80 -24.55 17.46
CA SER A 223 2.44 -23.45 18.16
C SER A 223 3.65 -22.95 17.41
N GLN A 224 3.80 -21.65 17.29
CA GLN A 224 5.01 -20.97 16.84
C GLN A 224 5.63 -20.21 18.04
N SER A 225 6.87 -20.51 18.41
CA SER A 225 7.51 -20.03 19.66
C SER A 225 8.70 -19.08 19.44
N GLN A 226 9.24 -18.96 18.25
CA GLN A 226 10.38 -18.10 17.98
C GLN A 226 9.96 -16.64 17.74
N LYS A 227 10.55 -15.72 18.52
CA LYS A 227 10.41 -14.26 18.34
C LYS A 227 11.62 -13.66 17.58
N GLY A 228 11.47 -12.42 17.15
CA GLY A 228 12.54 -11.67 16.47
C GLY A 228 12.74 -12.00 15.02
N ILE A 229 11.84 -12.80 14.43
CA ILE A 229 11.86 -13.18 13.02
C ILE A 229 10.47 -13.14 12.40
N ASP A 230 10.43 -13.18 11.08
CA ASP A 230 9.25 -13.51 10.26
C ASP A 230 9.11 -15.04 10.19
N ALA A 231 8.32 -15.63 11.08
CA ALA A 231 8.05 -17.06 11.03
C ALA A 231 7.03 -17.38 9.93
N LEU A 232 7.25 -18.48 9.21
CA LEU A 232 6.40 -18.92 8.10
C LEU A 232 6.40 -20.44 8.00
N ALA A 233 5.21 -21.03 7.95
CA ALA A 233 4.97 -22.42 7.55
C ALA A 233 3.90 -22.42 6.45
N ILE A 234 4.11 -23.23 5.40
CA ILE A 234 3.25 -23.26 4.20
C ILE A 234 2.73 -24.67 3.93
N LEU A 235 1.50 -24.76 3.42
CA LEU A 235 0.88 -25.99 2.96
C LEU A 235 1.14 -26.11 1.45
N GLU A 236 2.14 -26.91 1.06
CA GLU A 236 2.62 -27.01 -0.32
C GLU A 236 1.96 -28.13 -1.13
N ASP A 237 1.23 -29.05 -0.50
CA ASP A 237 0.69 -30.22 -1.20
C ASP A 237 -0.46 -29.90 -2.16
N ARG A 238 -0.96 -28.68 -2.15
CA ARG A 238 -2.03 -28.20 -3.02
C ARG A 238 -2.08 -26.69 -3.16
N GLU A 239 -2.67 -26.29 -4.26
CA GLU A 239 -2.99 -24.91 -4.55
C GLU A 239 -4.49 -24.64 -4.33
N PHE A 240 -4.80 -23.43 -3.91
CA PHE A 240 -6.15 -22.95 -3.70
C PHE A 240 -6.37 -21.72 -4.58
N ASP A 241 -7.50 -21.69 -5.24
CA ASP A 241 -8.04 -20.55 -5.96
C ASP A 241 -9.00 -19.77 -5.03
N ASP A 242 -10.05 -19.18 -5.55
CA ASP A 242 -11.07 -18.52 -4.74
C ASP A 242 -11.51 -19.41 -3.58
N CYS A 243 -11.25 -18.97 -2.36
CA CYS A 243 -11.52 -19.79 -1.18
C CYS A 243 -11.76 -18.93 0.06
N THR A 244 -12.34 -19.57 1.07
CA THR A 244 -12.40 -19.02 2.43
C THR A 244 -11.48 -19.83 3.34
N ILE A 245 -10.60 -19.13 4.04
CA ILE A 245 -9.70 -19.72 5.05
C ILE A 245 -10.25 -19.34 6.42
N GLU A 246 -10.59 -20.35 7.22
CA GLU A 246 -11.07 -20.17 8.59
C GLU A 246 -10.16 -20.88 9.58
N LEU A 247 -9.84 -20.25 10.69
CA LEU A 247 -9.10 -20.84 11.79
C LEU A 247 -9.32 -20.09 13.10
N LYS A 248 -8.81 -20.66 14.18
CA LYS A 248 -8.64 -19.94 15.44
C LYS A 248 -7.17 -19.66 15.68
N ALA A 249 -6.86 -18.41 16.03
CA ALA A 249 -5.52 -17.97 16.36
C ALA A 249 -5.49 -17.26 17.71
N LYS A 250 -4.38 -17.43 18.43
CA LYS A 250 -4.15 -16.82 19.75
C LYS A 250 -2.71 -16.34 19.87
N LYS A 251 -2.54 -15.07 20.20
CA LYS A 251 -1.25 -14.49 20.57
C LYS A 251 -0.87 -14.94 21.97
N ILE A 252 0.34 -15.45 22.15
CA ILE A 252 0.91 -15.81 23.46
C ILE A 252 1.77 -14.70 24.00
N SER A 253 2.66 -14.15 23.15
CA SER A 253 3.53 -13.02 23.52
C SER A 253 4.06 -12.33 22.27
N GLY A 254 4.73 -11.19 22.42
CA GLY A 254 5.37 -10.49 21.31
C GLY A 254 4.69 -9.16 20.98
N THR A 255 5.23 -8.44 19.97
CA THR A 255 4.82 -7.08 19.66
C THR A 255 3.72 -6.99 18.62
N GLU A 256 3.54 -8.05 17.80
CA GLU A 256 2.56 -8.07 16.72
C GLU A 256 1.50 -9.16 16.93
N GLY A 257 0.74 -9.51 15.91
CA GLY A 257 -0.26 -10.57 15.96
C GLY A 257 0.16 -11.77 15.13
N PHE A 258 -0.69 -12.18 14.18
CA PHE A 258 -0.47 -13.37 13.37
C PHE A 258 -0.79 -13.09 11.90
N ARG A 259 -0.29 -13.96 11.01
CA ARG A 259 -0.39 -13.81 9.57
C ARG A 259 -1.05 -15.02 8.94
N ILE A 260 -1.96 -14.77 8.01
CA ILE A 260 -2.59 -15.79 7.17
C ILE A 260 -2.11 -15.55 5.75
N VAL A 261 -1.38 -16.51 5.20
CA VAL A 261 -0.77 -16.46 3.87
C VAL A 261 -1.67 -17.16 2.86
N PHE A 262 -1.75 -16.64 1.65
CA PHE A 262 -2.53 -17.19 0.54
C PHE A 262 -1.95 -16.78 -0.81
N GLY A 263 -2.35 -17.46 -1.89
CA GLY A 263 -1.94 -17.17 -3.25
C GLY A 263 -0.43 -17.23 -3.46
N GLY A 264 0.26 -18.08 -2.69
CA GLY A 264 1.71 -18.17 -2.75
C GLY A 264 2.17 -19.08 -3.87
N THR A 265 3.18 -18.65 -4.63
CA THR A 265 3.87 -19.44 -5.65
C THR A 265 5.19 -20.03 -5.13
N ASP A 266 5.84 -19.33 -4.22
CA ASP A 266 7.04 -19.77 -3.50
C ASP A 266 7.23 -19.01 -2.19
N SER A 267 8.28 -19.31 -1.40
CA SER A 267 8.52 -18.70 -0.08
C SER A 267 8.84 -17.21 -0.09
N ASN A 268 8.99 -16.60 -1.26
CA ASN A 268 9.27 -15.18 -1.44
C ASN A 268 8.17 -14.42 -2.22
N ASN A 269 7.19 -15.16 -2.75
CA ASN A 269 6.13 -14.58 -3.58
C ASN A 269 4.77 -15.11 -3.11
N TYR A 270 4.05 -14.31 -2.31
CA TYR A 270 2.74 -14.64 -1.75
C TYR A 270 2.01 -13.39 -1.26
N PHE A 271 0.72 -13.53 -0.99
CA PHE A 271 -0.08 -12.54 -0.29
C PHE A 271 -0.32 -12.96 1.16
N MET A 272 -0.57 -12.00 2.03
CA MET A 272 -0.94 -12.29 3.42
C MET A 272 -1.87 -11.24 4.02
N ALA A 273 -2.77 -11.70 4.89
CA ALA A 273 -3.42 -10.85 5.88
C ALA A 273 -2.50 -10.76 7.11
N ASP A 274 -2.00 -9.56 7.39
CA ASP A 274 -1.13 -9.25 8.53
C ASP A 274 -1.98 -8.62 9.63
N ILE A 275 -2.32 -9.42 10.63
CA ILE A 275 -3.32 -9.13 11.66
C ILE A 275 -2.59 -8.77 12.95
N GLY A 276 -2.82 -7.58 13.49
CA GLY A 276 -2.03 -7.00 14.56
C GLY A 276 -0.67 -6.52 14.09
N SER A 277 -0.61 -5.96 12.90
CA SER A 277 0.57 -5.34 12.30
C SER A 277 0.89 -3.98 12.92
N HIS A 278 2.05 -3.40 12.60
CA HIS A 278 2.50 -2.08 13.09
C HIS A 278 2.43 -1.95 14.62
N THR A 279 3.14 -2.82 15.32
CA THR A 279 3.12 -2.86 16.79
C THR A 279 1.74 -3.20 17.39
N ASN A 280 0.99 -4.07 16.71
CA ASN A 280 -0.32 -4.55 17.11
C ASN A 280 -1.44 -3.51 17.03
N GLU A 281 -1.40 -2.65 16.02
CA GLU A 281 -2.37 -1.54 15.88
C GLU A 281 -3.26 -1.66 14.64
N SER A 282 -2.96 -2.56 13.68
CA SER A 282 -3.69 -2.63 12.41
C SER A 282 -3.90 -4.05 11.87
N VAL A 283 -4.88 -4.18 10.97
CA VAL A 283 -5.04 -5.30 10.05
C VAL A 283 -4.84 -4.78 8.64
N ILE A 284 -3.94 -5.41 7.88
CA ILE A 284 -3.64 -5.02 6.50
C ILE A 284 -3.41 -6.24 5.63
N PHE A 285 -3.64 -6.11 4.32
CA PHE A 285 -3.10 -7.07 3.36
C PHE A 285 -1.72 -6.63 2.89
N ARG A 286 -0.85 -7.60 2.61
CA ARG A 286 0.48 -7.38 2.03
C ARG A 286 0.68 -8.29 0.84
N GLU A 287 1.38 -7.79 -0.14
CA GLU A 287 2.10 -8.58 -1.12
C GLU A 287 3.53 -8.78 -0.64
N VAL A 288 4.03 -10.00 -0.73
CA VAL A 288 5.45 -10.32 -0.52
C VAL A 288 6.00 -10.78 -1.85
N ASN A 289 7.07 -10.15 -2.30
CA ASN A 289 7.80 -10.53 -3.49
C ASN A 289 9.31 -10.58 -3.20
N ASN A 290 10.12 -10.91 -4.18
CA ASN A 290 11.59 -11.02 -4.02
C ASN A 290 12.27 -9.74 -3.49
N GLU A 291 11.58 -8.61 -3.51
CA GLU A 291 12.08 -7.33 -2.96
C GLU A 291 11.64 -7.09 -1.51
N GLY A 292 10.74 -7.91 -0.99
CA GLY A 292 10.21 -7.84 0.37
C GLY A 292 8.73 -7.48 0.45
N PRO A 293 8.17 -7.32 1.66
CA PRO A 293 6.75 -7.08 1.85
C PRO A 293 6.33 -5.67 1.44
N ILE A 294 5.30 -5.58 0.61
CA ILE A 294 4.64 -4.35 0.18
C ILE A 294 3.28 -4.28 0.87
N SER A 295 3.01 -3.21 1.58
CA SER A 295 1.72 -3.02 2.25
C SER A 295 0.66 -2.55 1.26
N LEU A 296 -0.46 -3.26 1.22
CA LEU A 296 -1.65 -2.95 0.44
C LEU A 296 -2.68 -2.36 1.43
N PHE A 297 -2.63 -1.06 1.73
CA PHE A 297 -3.46 -0.51 2.79
C PHE A 297 -4.03 0.89 2.53
N ASP A 298 -5.18 1.12 3.15
CA ASP A 298 -5.73 2.42 3.48
C ASP A 298 -5.63 2.59 5.01
N TYR A 299 -5.11 3.70 5.51
CA TYR A 299 -4.70 3.98 6.90
C TYR A 299 -5.79 3.86 8.00
N ARG A 300 -6.94 3.25 7.75
CA ARG A 300 -8.13 3.40 8.59
C ARG A 300 -8.46 2.25 9.52
N ASN A 301 -7.75 1.14 9.50
CA ASN A 301 -8.17 -0.03 10.25
C ASN A 301 -7.30 -0.29 11.47
N THR A 302 -7.89 -0.05 12.64
CA THR A 302 -7.27 -0.36 13.93
C THR A 302 -7.82 -1.68 14.45
N ALA A 303 -6.97 -2.69 14.57
CA ALA A 303 -7.30 -3.90 15.31
C ALA A 303 -6.12 -4.29 16.19
N SER A 304 -6.39 -4.45 17.48
CA SER A 304 -5.39 -4.87 18.47
C SER A 304 -5.68 -6.29 18.93
N ILE A 305 -4.68 -7.16 18.82
CA ILE A 305 -4.77 -8.57 19.25
C ILE A 305 -4.31 -8.68 20.71
N LYS A 306 -5.23 -9.03 21.59
CA LYS A 306 -4.95 -9.24 23.01
C LYS A 306 -4.23 -10.58 23.22
N THR A 307 -3.26 -10.57 24.13
CA THR A 307 -2.56 -11.78 24.57
C THR A 307 -3.53 -12.74 25.27
N ASP A 308 -3.33 -14.04 25.08
CA ASP A 308 -4.11 -15.13 25.65
C ASP A 308 -5.60 -15.16 25.28
N GLN A 309 -6.02 -14.41 24.27
CA GLN A 309 -7.37 -14.44 23.72
C GLN A 309 -7.41 -15.21 22.39
N TRP A 310 -8.34 -16.14 22.24
CA TRP A 310 -8.64 -16.77 20.96
C TRP A 310 -9.49 -15.86 20.08
N TYR A 311 -9.10 -15.76 18.81
CA TYR A 311 -9.82 -15.08 17.75
C TYR A 311 -10.22 -16.09 16.69
N THR A 312 -11.45 -16.05 16.23
CA THR A 312 -11.84 -16.67 14.96
C THR A 312 -11.41 -15.75 13.85
N VAL A 313 -10.54 -16.26 12.97
CA VAL A 313 -10.03 -15.54 11.80
C VAL A 313 -10.68 -16.13 10.58
N ARG A 314 -11.22 -15.30 9.70
CA ARG A 314 -11.75 -15.70 8.40
C ARG A 314 -11.23 -14.77 7.33
N ILE A 315 -10.60 -15.35 6.30
CA ILE A 315 -10.15 -14.64 5.11
C ILE A 315 -10.97 -15.15 3.94
N GLU A 316 -11.70 -14.26 3.28
CA GLU A 316 -12.44 -14.55 2.05
C GLU A 316 -11.63 -14.02 0.86
N ILE A 317 -11.44 -14.88 -0.15
CA ILE A 317 -10.65 -14.61 -1.35
C ILE A 317 -11.57 -14.89 -2.54
N GLU A 318 -11.92 -13.83 -3.28
CA GLU A 318 -12.74 -13.89 -4.50
C GLU A 318 -11.99 -13.13 -5.61
N GLY A 319 -11.18 -13.82 -6.39
CA GLY A 319 -10.29 -13.21 -7.38
C GLY A 319 -9.37 -12.17 -6.74
N ALA A 320 -9.49 -10.93 -7.21
CA ALA A 320 -8.75 -9.80 -6.68
C ALA A 320 -9.35 -9.17 -5.41
N HIS A 321 -10.51 -9.63 -4.96
CA HIS A 321 -11.24 -9.04 -3.85
C HIS A 321 -11.09 -9.89 -2.58
N TRP A 322 -10.57 -9.27 -1.51
CA TRP A 322 -10.22 -9.97 -0.28
C TRP A 322 -10.82 -9.30 0.94
N LYS A 323 -11.30 -10.12 1.88
CA LYS A 323 -11.85 -9.65 3.16
C LYS A 323 -11.22 -10.38 4.33
N CYS A 324 -10.94 -9.65 5.40
CA CYS A 324 -10.44 -10.18 6.67
C CYS A 324 -11.43 -9.90 7.78
N PHE A 325 -11.86 -10.96 8.46
CA PHE A 325 -12.77 -10.90 9.60
C PHE A 325 -12.09 -11.43 10.87
N LEU A 326 -12.38 -10.78 12.00
CA LEU A 326 -12.05 -11.26 13.34
C LEU A 326 -13.33 -11.39 14.16
N ASN A 327 -13.62 -12.59 14.67
CA ASN A 327 -14.84 -12.89 15.42
C ASN A 327 -16.11 -12.45 14.66
N ASP A 328 -16.16 -12.74 13.36
CA ASP A 328 -17.21 -12.37 12.41
C ASP A 328 -17.38 -10.87 12.11
N GLU A 329 -16.57 -10.00 12.69
CA GLU A 329 -16.52 -8.58 12.35
C GLU A 329 -15.54 -8.33 11.21
N LEU A 330 -16.00 -7.67 10.14
CA LEU A 330 -15.13 -7.23 9.02
C LEU A 330 -14.13 -6.20 9.54
N GLN A 331 -12.85 -6.54 9.43
CA GLN A 331 -11.75 -5.67 9.85
C GLN A 331 -11.17 -4.92 8.67
N TYR A 332 -10.98 -5.61 7.54
CA TYR A 332 -10.38 -5.01 6.35
C TYR A 332 -10.89 -5.68 5.08
N GLU A 333 -11.11 -4.86 4.07
CA GLU A 333 -11.51 -5.26 2.73
C GLU A 333 -10.59 -4.57 1.73
N TYR A 334 -10.13 -5.31 0.75
CA TYR A 334 -9.21 -4.81 -0.26
C TYR A 334 -9.52 -5.41 -1.63
N THR A 335 -9.43 -4.59 -2.66
CA THR A 335 -9.47 -5.06 -4.05
C THR A 335 -8.14 -4.79 -4.71
N LEU A 336 -7.45 -5.86 -5.09
CA LEU A 336 -6.20 -5.76 -5.83
C LEU A 336 -6.50 -5.21 -7.22
N SER A 337 -5.92 -4.09 -7.58
CA SER A 337 -6.05 -3.56 -8.94
C SER A 337 -5.13 -4.34 -9.88
N LEU A 338 -5.52 -4.47 -11.17
CA LEU A 338 -4.73 -5.15 -12.22
C LEU A 338 -3.29 -4.62 -12.36
N ILE A 339 -2.99 -3.50 -11.77
CA ILE A 339 -1.70 -2.83 -11.80
C ILE A 339 -0.74 -3.40 -10.75
N HIS A 340 -1.23 -4.19 -9.80
CA HIS A 340 -0.42 -4.88 -8.78
C HIS A 340 0.18 -6.21 -9.28
N ILE A 341 -0.12 -6.62 -10.51
CA ILE A 341 0.40 -7.87 -11.07
C ILE A 341 1.79 -7.57 -11.64
N SER A 342 2.82 -7.77 -10.83
CA SER A 342 4.19 -7.88 -11.33
C SER A 342 4.38 -9.30 -11.87
N GLU A 343 4.85 -9.41 -13.12
CA GLU A 343 5.34 -10.65 -13.71
C GLU A 343 6.49 -11.27 -12.88
#